data_d5d5d7969ec312e2a660e4738a201caa
#
_entry.id   d5d5d7969ec312e2a660e4738a201caa
#
_cell.length_a   1.000
_cell.length_b   1.000
_cell.length_c   1.000
_cell.angle_alpha   90.00
_cell.angle_beta   90.00
_cell.angle_gamma   90.00
#
_symmetry.space_group_name_H-M   'P 1'
#
loop_
_entity.id
_entity.type
_entity.pdbx_description
1 polymer ?
#
loop_
_entity_poly.entity_id
_entity_poly.type
_entity_poly.pdbx_seq_one_letter_code
_entity_poly.pdbx_strand_id
1 'polypeptide(L)'
;MLDILAIFEHLSYVGIFLLLMLVNMSPILMPPTWIILGSFYILNDSYSPIVLALVGATGATAGRAFLLQSTLYFRRFMGEERKTSLDKLSTYLQSKPLGFFITSLLFAATPLPSNFLFIGYGLMKARNFQIFCGFWIGRSISYFVMIKFSTIVLMPFVKLFEDRLWGMILIDGIGILVFLFFTCVNWNLLLSERKLKFVRPKLWKL
;
A
#
# COMPACT_ATOMS: atom_id res chain seq x y z
N MET A 1 -10.72 2.57 -30.24
CA MET A 1 -10.41 1.84 -29.02
C MET A 1 -9.17 2.52 -28.48
N LEU A 2 -9.27 3.22 -27.34
CA LEU A 2 -8.10 3.88 -26.75
C LEU A 2 -7.11 2.76 -26.45
N ASP A 3 -5.94 2.84 -27.05
CA ASP A 3 -4.88 1.86 -26.88
C ASP A 3 -4.32 2.04 -25.46
N ILE A 4 -4.93 1.34 -24.51
CA ILE A 4 -4.52 1.39 -23.09
C ILE A 4 -3.04 1.02 -22.97
N LEU A 5 -2.53 0.15 -23.87
CA LEU A 5 -1.11 -0.17 -23.99
C LEU A 5 -0.25 1.05 -24.29
N ALA A 6 -0.63 1.85 -25.28
CA ALA A 6 0.13 3.04 -25.63
C ALA A 6 0.21 4.03 -24.47
N ILE A 7 -0.86 4.14 -23.66
CA ILE A 7 -0.84 4.97 -22.45
C ILE A 7 0.15 4.41 -21.43
N PHE A 8 0.19 3.09 -21.21
CA PHE A 8 1.12 2.47 -20.26
C PHE A 8 2.57 2.51 -20.76
N GLU A 9 2.82 2.31 -22.05
CA GLU A 9 4.17 2.41 -22.65
C GLU A 9 4.72 3.83 -22.59
N HIS A 10 3.85 4.84 -22.70
CA HIS A 10 4.23 6.26 -22.66
C HIS A 10 4.10 6.91 -21.28
N LEU A 11 3.67 6.17 -20.26
CA LEU A 11 3.64 6.71 -18.90
C LEU A 11 5.07 6.96 -18.43
N SER A 12 5.46 8.24 -18.41
CA SER A 12 6.74 8.66 -17.85
C SER A 12 6.81 8.35 -16.34
N TYR A 13 8.00 8.40 -15.76
CA TYR A 13 8.16 8.28 -14.30
C TYR A 13 7.24 9.23 -13.51
N VAL A 14 6.90 10.39 -14.09
CA VAL A 14 5.93 11.34 -13.52
C VAL A 14 4.53 10.75 -13.47
N GLY A 15 4.11 10.08 -14.53
CA GLY A 15 2.80 9.40 -14.57
C GLY A 15 2.72 8.26 -13.54
N ILE A 16 3.79 7.48 -13.40
CA ILE A 16 3.88 6.41 -12.39
C ILE A 16 3.84 7.00 -10.97
N PHE A 17 4.56 8.11 -10.73
CA PHE A 17 4.49 8.84 -9.46
C PHE A 17 3.05 9.26 -9.14
N LEU A 18 2.36 9.91 -10.08
CA LEU A 18 0.98 10.38 -9.89
C LEU A 18 0.01 9.21 -9.66
N LEU A 19 0.15 8.13 -10.42
CA LEU A 19 -0.65 6.93 -10.23
C LEU A 19 -0.47 6.35 -8.83
N LEU A 20 0.78 6.15 -8.40
CA LEU A 20 1.06 5.62 -7.07
C LEU A 20 0.61 6.56 -5.95
N MET A 21 0.72 7.88 -6.16
CA MET A 21 0.21 8.87 -5.23
C MET A 21 -1.31 8.74 -5.09
N LEU A 22 -2.07 8.74 -6.19
CA LEU A 22 -3.54 8.62 -6.18
C LEU A 22 -3.99 7.31 -5.51
N VAL A 23 -3.38 6.19 -5.91
CA VAL A 23 -3.66 4.89 -5.31
C VAL A 23 -3.42 4.92 -3.80
N ASN A 24 -2.33 5.52 -3.32
CA ASN A 24 -2.00 5.58 -1.90
C ASN A 24 -2.76 6.66 -1.10
N MET A 25 -3.49 7.56 -1.74
CA MET A 25 -4.42 8.49 -1.07
C MET A 25 -5.67 7.79 -0.54
N SER A 26 -6.08 6.68 -1.14
CA SER A 26 -7.29 5.97 -0.73
C SER A 26 -7.13 5.30 0.65
N PRO A 27 -8.10 5.46 1.57
CA PRO A 27 -8.10 4.78 2.86
C PRO A 27 -8.53 3.32 2.76
N ILE A 28 -9.25 2.95 1.70
CA ILE A 28 -9.94 1.67 1.56
C ILE A 28 -9.38 0.92 0.35
N LEU A 29 -9.33 -0.41 0.45
CA LEU A 29 -9.05 -1.39 -0.60
C LEU A 29 -8.10 -0.88 -1.69
N MET A 30 -6.83 -1.22 -1.53
CA MET A 30 -5.84 -0.88 -2.55
C MET A 30 -5.25 -2.16 -3.14
N PRO A 31 -5.12 -2.22 -4.47
CA PRO A 31 -4.30 -3.25 -5.07
C PRO A 31 -2.89 -3.16 -4.49
N PRO A 32 -2.18 -4.28 -4.34
CA PRO A 32 -0.79 -4.25 -3.91
C PRO A 32 0.05 -3.43 -4.88
N THR A 33 0.50 -2.26 -4.46
CA THR A 33 1.17 -1.27 -5.32
C THR A 33 2.48 -1.77 -5.94
N TRP A 34 3.10 -2.79 -5.33
CA TRP A 34 4.27 -3.45 -5.90
C TRP A 34 3.94 -4.23 -7.19
N ILE A 35 2.70 -4.77 -7.31
CA ILE A 35 2.26 -5.45 -8.53
C ILE A 35 2.20 -4.43 -9.67
N ILE A 36 1.62 -3.26 -9.42
CA ILE A 36 1.58 -2.16 -10.40
C ILE A 36 2.99 -1.82 -10.90
N LEU A 37 3.94 -1.64 -9.98
CA LEU A 37 5.35 -1.35 -10.34
C LEU A 37 6.02 -2.51 -11.08
N GLY A 38 5.75 -3.74 -10.64
CA GLY A 38 6.24 -4.95 -11.32
C GLY A 38 5.70 -5.08 -12.74
N SER A 39 4.42 -4.74 -12.95
CA SER A 39 3.79 -4.73 -14.27
C SER A 39 4.47 -3.72 -15.21
N PHE A 40 4.71 -2.48 -14.75
CA PHE A 40 5.46 -1.49 -15.54
C PHE A 40 6.86 -1.98 -15.92
N TYR A 41 7.57 -2.60 -14.96
CA TYR A 41 8.91 -3.11 -15.20
C TYR A 41 8.94 -4.26 -16.23
N ILE A 42 7.91 -5.14 -16.23
CA ILE A 42 7.81 -6.26 -17.16
C ILE A 42 7.35 -5.81 -18.55
N LEU A 43 6.48 -4.79 -18.62
CA LEU A 43 5.97 -4.28 -19.90
C LEU A 43 7.02 -3.50 -20.67
N ASN A 44 7.90 -2.80 -19.99
CA ASN A 44 8.87 -1.92 -20.62
C ASN A 44 10.26 -2.10 -19.98
N ASP A 45 11.14 -2.76 -20.71
CA ASP A 45 12.52 -3.08 -20.27
C ASP A 45 13.39 -1.82 -20.10
N SER A 46 12.95 -0.65 -20.58
CA SER A 46 13.71 0.61 -20.44
C SER A 46 13.67 1.19 -19.03
N TYR A 47 12.75 0.72 -18.16
CA TYR A 47 12.67 1.19 -16.78
C TYR A 47 13.77 0.62 -15.91
N SER A 48 14.52 1.50 -15.25
CA SER A 48 15.44 1.09 -14.19
C SER A 48 14.64 0.67 -12.94
N PRO A 49 14.85 -0.56 -12.40
CA PRO A 49 14.13 -1.02 -11.21
C PRO A 49 14.42 -0.17 -9.97
N ILE A 50 15.62 0.42 -9.88
CA ILE A 50 15.98 1.32 -8.78
C ILE A 50 15.18 2.62 -8.89
N VAL A 51 15.18 3.25 -10.06
CA VAL A 51 14.47 4.51 -10.29
C VAL A 51 12.97 4.30 -10.10
N LEU A 52 12.43 3.19 -10.62
CA LEU A 52 11.03 2.84 -10.49
C LEU A 52 10.63 2.65 -9.01
N ALA A 53 11.47 1.98 -8.21
CA ALA A 53 11.24 1.80 -6.78
C ALA A 53 11.26 3.15 -6.03
N LEU A 54 12.21 4.03 -6.33
CA LEU A 54 12.32 5.35 -5.70
C LEU A 54 11.13 6.26 -6.08
N VAL A 55 10.77 6.30 -7.35
CA VAL A 55 9.61 7.07 -7.85
C VAL A 55 8.33 6.55 -7.21
N GLY A 56 8.15 5.22 -7.20
CA GLY A 56 7.01 4.58 -6.56
C GLY A 56 6.92 4.87 -5.07
N ALA A 57 8.04 4.78 -4.34
CA ALA A 57 8.09 5.09 -2.91
C ALA A 57 7.78 6.57 -2.63
N THR A 58 8.25 7.47 -3.50
CA THR A 58 7.97 8.91 -3.38
C THR A 58 6.47 9.19 -3.60
N GLY A 59 5.87 8.61 -4.64
CA GLY A 59 4.43 8.71 -4.90
C GLY A 59 3.60 8.11 -3.77
N ALA A 60 3.97 6.92 -3.27
CA ALA A 60 3.31 6.29 -2.16
C ALA A 60 3.40 7.15 -0.88
N THR A 61 4.56 7.73 -0.59
CA THR A 61 4.75 8.59 0.58
C THR A 61 3.91 9.88 0.49
N ALA A 62 3.85 10.51 -0.69
CA ALA A 62 3.00 11.67 -0.93
C ALA A 62 1.51 11.33 -0.73
N GLY A 63 1.04 10.21 -1.28
CA GLY A 63 -0.32 9.72 -1.09
C GLY A 63 -0.64 9.44 0.38
N ARG A 64 0.29 8.83 1.13
CA ARG A 64 0.14 8.58 2.58
C ARG A 64 0.16 9.86 3.41
N ALA A 65 0.92 10.86 3.00
CA ALA A 65 0.89 12.17 3.66
C ALA A 65 -0.50 12.81 3.53
N PHE A 66 -1.11 12.72 2.34
CA PHE A 66 -2.47 13.18 2.13
C PHE A 66 -3.49 12.40 2.97
N LEU A 67 -3.37 11.07 3.01
CA LEU A 67 -4.24 10.21 3.83
C LEU A 67 -4.14 10.59 5.32
N LEU A 68 -2.92 10.78 5.83
CA LEU A 68 -2.69 11.22 7.21
C LEU A 68 -3.39 12.55 7.48
N GLN A 69 -3.23 13.53 6.58
CA GLN A 69 -3.86 14.85 6.72
C GLN A 69 -5.39 14.77 6.69
N SER A 70 -5.95 13.95 5.81
CA SER A 70 -7.39 13.71 5.74
C SER A 70 -7.92 13.08 7.03
N THR A 71 -7.20 12.09 7.56
CA THR A 71 -7.59 11.39 8.79
C THR A 71 -7.50 12.31 10.02
N LEU A 72 -6.53 13.22 10.04
CA LEU A 72 -6.45 14.25 11.07
C LEU A 72 -7.73 15.11 11.13
N TYR A 73 -8.27 15.45 9.96
CA TYR A 73 -9.53 16.18 9.88
C TYR A 73 -10.72 15.37 10.43
N PHE A 74 -10.77 14.08 10.13
CA PHE A 74 -11.83 13.19 10.64
C PHE A 74 -11.76 12.92 12.13
N ARG A 75 -10.60 13.10 12.79
CA ARG A 75 -10.45 12.95 14.24
C ARG A 75 -11.46 13.80 15.03
N ARG A 76 -11.89 14.96 14.53
CA ARG A 76 -12.84 15.86 15.22
C ARG A 76 -14.18 15.19 15.54
N PHE A 77 -14.57 14.17 14.76
CA PHE A 77 -15.81 13.43 14.94
C PHE A 77 -15.71 12.27 15.94
N MET A 78 -14.53 12.03 16.52
CA MET A 78 -14.32 10.97 17.50
C MET A 78 -14.73 11.41 18.90
N GLY A 79 -15.19 10.44 19.72
CA GLY A 79 -15.46 10.65 21.14
C GLY A 79 -14.16 10.92 21.94
N GLU A 80 -14.29 11.69 23.03
CA GLU A 80 -13.15 12.16 23.84
C GLU A 80 -12.35 11.03 24.47
N GLU A 81 -12.98 9.94 24.88
CA GLU A 81 -12.30 8.77 25.45
C GLU A 81 -11.29 8.14 24.46
N ARG A 82 -11.72 7.99 23.19
CA ARG A 82 -10.86 7.46 22.12
C ARG A 82 -9.73 8.43 21.79
N LYS A 83 -10.02 9.74 21.75
CA LYS A 83 -9.00 10.77 21.54
C LYS A 83 -7.91 10.70 22.61
N THR A 84 -8.30 10.61 23.88
CA THR A 84 -7.38 10.52 25.02
C THR A 84 -6.51 9.27 24.95
N SER A 85 -7.07 8.13 24.57
CA SER A 85 -6.31 6.87 24.41
C SER A 85 -5.28 6.98 23.28
N LEU A 86 -5.63 7.59 22.16
CA LEU A 86 -4.72 7.82 21.03
C LEU A 86 -3.63 8.84 21.38
N ASP A 87 -3.95 9.88 22.16
CA ASP A 87 -2.96 10.87 22.61
C ASP A 87 -1.92 10.25 23.54
N LYS A 88 -2.34 9.35 24.45
CA LYS A 88 -1.41 8.58 25.31
C LYS A 88 -0.46 7.73 24.46
N LEU A 89 -0.97 7.05 23.43
CA LEU A 89 -0.15 6.24 22.52
C LEU A 89 0.82 7.12 21.72
N SER A 90 0.36 8.28 21.25
CA SER A 90 1.22 9.26 20.57
C SER A 90 2.36 9.74 21.46
N THR A 91 2.06 10.10 22.71
CA THR A 91 3.06 10.53 23.71
C THR A 91 4.08 9.42 23.98
N TYR A 92 3.62 8.17 24.11
CA TYR A 92 4.52 7.04 24.30
C TYR A 92 5.46 6.84 23.11
N LEU A 93 4.98 6.93 21.88
CA LEU A 93 5.83 6.80 20.68
C LEU A 93 6.81 7.98 20.57
N GLN A 94 6.39 9.19 20.94
CA GLN A 94 7.26 10.38 20.95
C GLN A 94 8.37 10.30 22.01
N SER A 95 8.13 9.61 23.14
CA SER A 95 9.13 9.44 24.18
C SER A 95 10.27 8.49 23.81
N LYS A 96 10.11 7.71 22.74
CA LYS A 96 11.13 6.78 22.25
C LYS A 96 11.95 7.42 21.14
N PRO A 97 13.28 7.45 21.23
CA PRO A 97 14.12 7.89 20.12
C PRO A 97 13.80 7.07 18.87
N LEU A 98 13.55 7.76 17.78
CA LEU A 98 13.23 7.13 16.48
C LEU A 98 12.00 6.20 16.48
N GLY A 99 11.11 6.26 17.49
CA GLY A 99 9.96 5.37 17.59
C GLY A 99 9.06 5.41 16.34
N PHE A 100 8.73 6.60 15.86
CA PHE A 100 7.96 6.76 14.63
C PHE A 100 8.73 6.32 13.38
N PHE A 101 10.05 6.56 13.33
CA PHE A 101 10.88 6.15 12.20
C PHE A 101 10.92 4.63 12.06
N ILE A 102 11.28 3.93 13.14
CA ILE A 102 11.41 2.46 13.14
C ILE A 102 10.08 1.79 12.85
N THR A 103 8.98 2.25 13.48
CA THR A 103 7.66 1.69 13.23
C THR A 103 7.24 1.86 11.76
N SER A 104 7.46 3.05 11.19
CA SER A 104 7.13 3.31 9.78
C SER A 104 8.00 2.51 8.83
N LEU A 105 9.29 2.38 9.12
CA LEU A 105 10.24 1.62 8.32
C LEU A 105 9.87 0.13 8.29
N LEU A 106 9.67 -0.48 9.47
CA LEU A 106 9.32 -1.90 9.57
C LEU A 106 7.97 -2.19 8.89
N PHE A 107 6.98 -1.33 9.11
CA PHE A 107 5.68 -1.49 8.46
C PHE A 107 5.75 -1.36 6.93
N ALA A 108 6.57 -0.43 6.43
CA ALA A 108 6.76 -0.23 5.00
C ALA A 108 7.59 -1.33 4.34
N ALA A 109 8.53 -1.92 5.08
CA ALA A 109 9.35 -3.03 4.60
C ALA A 109 8.56 -4.34 4.49
N THR A 110 7.47 -4.49 5.25
CA THR A 110 6.60 -5.67 5.23
C THR A 110 5.45 -5.49 4.23
N PRO A 111 4.82 -6.59 3.75
CA PRO A 111 3.66 -6.52 2.88
C PRO A 111 2.36 -6.13 3.61
N LEU A 112 2.46 -5.57 4.81
CA LEU A 112 1.31 -5.13 5.58
C LEU A 112 0.64 -3.89 4.97
N PRO A 113 -0.70 -3.78 5.06
CA PRO A 113 -1.43 -2.63 4.53
C PRO A 113 -1.14 -1.37 5.36
N SER A 114 -0.27 -0.52 4.82
CA SER A 114 0.19 0.72 5.47
C SER A 114 -0.89 1.78 5.68
N ASN A 115 -2.09 1.60 5.08
CA ASN A 115 -3.24 2.48 5.29
C ASN A 115 -3.55 2.63 6.77
N PHE A 116 -3.66 1.50 7.49
CA PHE A 116 -4.02 1.50 8.91
C PHE A 116 -2.99 2.24 9.76
N LEU A 117 -1.71 2.14 9.41
CA LEU A 117 -0.66 2.87 10.12
C LEU A 117 -0.85 4.39 9.97
N PHE A 118 -1.05 4.87 8.73
CA PHE A 118 -1.20 6.30 8.47
C PHE A 118 -2.54 6.86 8.95
N ILE A 119 -3.61 6.06 8.93
CA ILE A 119 -4.87 6.39 9.59
C ILE A 119 -4.62 6.54 11.10
N GLY A 120 -3.93 5.60 11.72
CA GLY A 120 -3.55 5.67 13.13
C GLY A 120 -2.75 6.93 13.46
N TYR A 121 -1.72 7.24 12.66
CA TYR A 121 -0.90 8.44 12.86
C TYR A 121 -1.72 9.73 12.71
N GLY A 122 -2.62 9.81 11.75
CA GLY A 122 -3.52 10.96 11.61
C GLY A 122 -4.45 11.11 12.82
N LEU A 123 -5.04 10.02 13.29
CA LEU A 123 -5.89 10.02 14.49
C LEU A 123 -5.11 10.34 15.77
N MET A 124 -3.83 10.01 15.87
CA MET A 124 -2.92 10.36 16.96
C MET A 124 -2.36 11.79 16.87
N LYS A 125 -2.69 12.56 15.83
CA LYS A 125 -2.05 13.86 15.51
C LYS A 125 -0.53 13.78 15.36
N ALA A 126 -0.01 12.62 14.99
CA ALA A 126 1.42 12.41 14.84
C ALA A 126 1.91 13.01 13.51
N ARG A 127 2.42 14.25 13.56
CA ARG A 127 3.00 14.97 12.40
C ARG A 127 4.52 15.04 12.56
N ASN A 128 5.19 13.90 12.44
CA ASN A 128 6.63 13.85 12.59
C ASN A 128 7.27 13.47 11.23
N PHE A 129 8.31 14.22 10.84
CA PHE A 129 9.07 13.95 9.61
C PHE A 129 9.66 12.53 9.60
N GLN A 130 10.00 11.98 10.76
CA GLN A 130 10.49 10.61 10.91
C GLN A 130 9.54 9.55 10.35
N ILE A 131 8.22 9.79 10.41
CA ILE A 131 7.20 8.89 9.84
C ILE A 131 7.41 8.74 8.34
N PHE A 132 7.58 9.86 7.65
CA PHE A 132 7.72 9.87 6.20
C PHE A 132 9.08 9.36 5.75
N CYS A 133 10.16 9.71 6.46
CA CYS A 133 11.50 9.18 6.17
C CYS A 133 11.56 7.66 6.36
N GLY A 134 11.08 7.14 7.49
CA GLY A 134 11.05 5.71 7.74
C GLY A 134 10.21 4.97 6.72
N PHE A 135 9.03 5.50 6.40
CA PHE A 135 8.15 4.91 5.39
C PHE A 135 8.78 4.92 4.00
N TRP A 136 9.37 6.03 3.58
CA TRP A 136 9.99 6.16 2.27
C TRP A 136 11.16 5.19 2.08
N ILE A 137 12.05 5.10 3.08
CA ILE A 137 13.17 4.16 3.05
C ILE A 137 12.67 2.71 3.00
N GLY A 138 11.78 2.33 3.92
CA GLY A 138 11.23 0.98 3.97
C GLY A 138 10.50 0.61 2.67
N ARG A 139 9.74 1.55 2.09
CA ARG A 139 9.01 1.34 0.85
C ARG A 139 9.93 1.27 -0.36
N SER A 140 11.00 2.07 -0.41
CA SER A 140 12.02 2.00 -1.48
C SER A 140 12.67 0.63 -1.52
N ILE A 141 13.07 0.10 -0.37
CA ILE A 141 13.68 -1.23 -0.24
C ILE A 141 12.66 -2.30 -0.66
N SER A 142 11.45 -2.28 -0.09
CA SER A 142 10.44 -3.30 -0.38
C SER A 142 10.02 -3.28 -1.85
N TYR A 143 9.84 -2.11 -2.46
CA TYR A 143 9.50 -2.01 -3.88
C TYR A 143 10.63 -2.53 -4.77
N PHE A 144 11.89 -2.18 -4.48
CA PHE A 144 13.02 -2.72 -5.24
C PHE A 144 13.06 -4.25 -5.21
N VAL A 145 12.96 -4.82 -4.00
CA VAL A 145 12.93 -6.29 -3.83
C VAL A 145 11.74 -6.90 -4.56
N MET A 146 10.54 -6.32 -4.40
CA MET A 146 9.32 -6.85 -5.01
C MET A 146 9.30 -6.70 -6.54
N ILE A 147 9.84 -5.61 -7.11
CA ILE A 147 10.01 -5.45 -8.56
C ILE A 147 10.93 -6.54 -9.11
N LYS A 148 12.05 -6.81 -8.45
CA LYS A 148 12.95 -7.90 -8.84
C LYS A 148 12.28 -9.26 -8.69
N PHE A 149 11.54 -9.47 -7.62
CA PHE A 149 10.82 -10.71 -7.39
C PHE A 149 9.68 -10.91 -8.40
N SER A 150 9.03 -9.82 -8.83
CA SER A 150 7.94 -9.89 -9.82
C SER A 150 8.39 -10.49 -11.15
N THR A 151 9.64 -10.27 -11.56
CA THR A 151 10.18 -10.89 -12.78
C THR A 151 10.24 -12.41 -12.68
N ILE A 152 10.54 -12.93 -11.50
CA ILE A 152 10.63 -14.38 -11.27
C ILE A 152 9.23 -15.00 -11.19
N VAL A 153 8.29 -14.31 -10.52
CA VAL A 153 6.93 -14.83 -10.27
C VAL A 153 6.01 -14.58 -11.45
N LEU A 154 6.01 -13.36 -12.01
CA LEU A 154 5.04 -12.97 -13.03
C LEU A 154 5.46 -13.35 -14.45
N MET A 155 6.77 -13.38 -14.77
CA MET A 155 7.25 -13.74 -16.11
C MET A 155 6.77 -15.11 -16.61
N PRO A 156 6.76 -16.19 -15.82
CA PRO A 156 6.22 -17.47 -16.28
C PRO A 156 4.74 -17.38 -16.65
N PHE A 157 3.96 -16.60 -15.89
CA PHE A 157 2.53 -16.41 -16.18
C PHE A 157 2.31 -15.55 -17.42
N VAL A 158 3.09 -14.48 -17.58
CA VAL A 158 3.01 -13.61 -18.77
C VAL A 158 3.33 -14.38 -20.06
N LYS A 159 4.25 -15.35 -19.99
CA LYS A 159 4.60 -16.22 -21.13
C LYS A 159 3.51 -17.22 -21.53
N LEU A 160 2.59 -17.53 -20.62
CA LEU A 160 1.44 -18.41 -20.90
C LEU A 160 0.36 -17.72 -21.74
N PHE A 161 0.37 -16.40 -21.84
CA PHE A 161 -0.60 -15.62 -22.60
C PHE A 161 0.09 -15.04 -23.84
N GLU A 162 -0.52 -15.23 -24.99
CA GLU A 162 -0.05 -14.63 -26.26
C GLU A 162 -0.04 -13.11 -26.19
N ASP A 163 -0.98 -12.55 -25.42
CA ASP A 163 -1.09 -11.12 -25.15
C ASP A 163 -0.69 -10.82 -23.70
N ARG A 164 0.46 -10.14 -23.53
CA ARG A 164 1.02 -9.74 -22.22
C ARG A 164 0.04 -8.96 -21.35
N LEU A 165 -0.84 -8.16 -21.98
CA LEU A 165 -1.83 -7.36 -21.25
C LEU A 165 -2.88 -8.22 -20.55
N TRP A 166 -3.46 -9.15 -21.29
CA TRP A 166 -4.49 -10.03 -20.71
C TRP A 166 -3.92 -10.88 -19.57
N GLY A 167 -2.68 -11.34 -19.73
CA GLY A 167 -1.98 -12.04 -18.65
C GLY A 167 -1.85 -11.18 -17.39
N MET A 168 -1.49 -9.91 -17.53
CA MET A 168 -1.36 -8.99 -16.38
C MET A 168 -2.69 -8.62 -15.76
N ILE A 169 -3.70 -8.30 -16.55
CA ILE A 169 -5.06 -8.00 -16.05
C ILE A 169 -5.61 -9.20 -15.24
N LEU A 170 -5.37 -10.42 -15.71
CA LEU A 170 -5.77 -11.63 -14.99
C LEU A 170 -5.01 -11.80 -13.68
N ILE A 171 -3.70 -11.56 -13.66
CA ILE A 171 -2.87 -11.66 -12.45
C ILE A 171 -3.30 -10.61 -11.43
N ASP A 172 -3.49 -9.37 -11.86
CA ASP A 172 -3.95 -8.28 -10.99
C ASP A 172 -5.36 -8.57 -10.46
N GLY A 173 -6.25 -9.09 -11.31
CA GLY A 173 -7.59 -9.53 -10.94
C GLY A 173 -7.57 -10.65 -9.89
N ILE A 174 -6.73 -11.67 -10.09
CA ILE A 174 -6.53 -12.75 -9.10
C ILE A 174 -5.97 -12.18 -7.79
N GLY A 175 -5.00 -11.27 -7.85
CA GLY A 175 -4.44 -10.61 -6.67
C GLY A 175 -5.50 -9.87 -5.86
N ILE A 176 -6.40 -9.15 -6.54
CA ILE A 176 -7.55 -8.47 -5.91
C ILE A 176 -8.52 -9.48 -5.30
N LEU A 177 -8.84 -10.57 -6.00
CA LEU A 177 -9.73 -11.62 -5.50
C LEU A 177 -9.15 -12.30 -4.26
N VAL A 178 -7.87 -12.64 -4.27
CA VAL A 178 -7.17 -13.22 -3.11
C VAL A 178 -7.20 -12.24 -1.94
N PHE A 179 -6.94 -10.96 -2.16
CA PHE A 179 -7.01 -9.94 -1.12
C PHE A 179 -8.42 -9.82 -0.54
N LEU A 180 -9.47 -9.79 -1.39
CA LEU A 180 -10.87 -9.80 -0.96
C LEU A 180 -11.20 -11.04 -0.16
N PHE A 181 -10.74 -12.20 -0.59
CA PHE A 181 -10.91 -13.46 0.14
C PHE A 181 -10.33 -13.36 1.55
N PHE A 182 -9.09 -12.89 1.70
CA PHE A 182 -8.45 -12.70 3.00
C PHE A 182 -9.18 -11.71 3.90
N THR A 183 -9.78 -10.65 3.36
CA THR A 183 -10.57 -9.68 4.14
C THR A 183 -11.94 -10.23 4.58
N CYS A 184 -12.50 -11.20 3.86
CA CYS A 184 -13.76 -11.83 4.19
C CYS A 184 -13.64 -12.99 5.20
N VAL A 185 -12.43 -13.48 5.48
CA VAL A 185 -12.21 -14.58 6.44
C VAL A 185 -12.27 -14.06 7.87
N ASN A 186 -13.04 -14.77 8.71
CA ASN A 186 -13.03 -14.52 10.16
C ASN A 186 -11.80 -15.17 10.80
N TRP A 187 -10.73 -14.39 10.90
CA TRP A 187 -9.46 -14.85 11.47
C TRP A 187 -9.56 -15.32 12.92
N ASN A 188 -10.45 -14.70 13.74
CA ASN A 188 -10.64 -15.12 15.12
C ASN A 188 -11.19 -16.54 15.20
N LEU A 189 -12.20 -16.87 14.41
CA LEU A 189 -12.78 -18.21 14.38
C LEU A 189 -11.84 -19.23 13.72
N LEU A 190 -11.08 -18.80 12.72
CA LEU A 190 -10.10 -19.66 12.06
C LEU A 190 -8.97 -20.06 13.02
N LEU A 191 -8.46 -19.11 13.80
CA LEU A 191 -7.34 -19.33 14.71
C LEU A 191 -7.76 -20.00 16.02
N SER A 192 -8.96 -19.69 16.56
CA SER A 192 -9.44 -20.24 17.83
C SER A 192 -10.14 -21.58 17.66
N GLU A 193 -10.99 -21.74 16.65
CA GLU A 193 -11.84 -22.91 16.48
C GLU A 193 -11.52 -23.76 15.24
N ARG A 194 -10.49 -23.35 14.44
CA ARG A 194 -10.12 -23.96 13.15
C ARG A 194 -11.30 -24.10 12.17
N LYS A 195 -12.32 -23.23 12.30
CA LYS A 195 -13.48 -23.20 11.42
C LYS A 195 -13.41 -22.03 10.45
N LEU A 196 -13.47 -22.31 9.16
CA LEU A 196 -13.58 -21.28 8.11
C LEU A 196 -15.00 -20.71 8.11
N LYS A 197 -15.17 -19.46 8.54
CA LYS A 197 -16.42 -18.72 8.44
C LYS A 197 -16.17 -17.40 7.72
N PHE A 198 -16.98 -17.15 6.69
CA PHE A 198 -16.92 -15.88 5.97
C PHE A 198 -17.77 -14.84 6.67
N VAL A 199 -17.22 -13.67 6.90
CA VAL A 199 -17.93 -12.50 7.41
C VAL A 199 -18.20 -11.60 6.22
N ARG A 200 -19.45 -11.19 6.04
CA ARG A 200 -19.76 -10.11 5.10
C ARG A 200 -19.02 -8.86 5.59
N PRO A 201 -18.15 -8.25 4.79
CA PRO A 201 -17.47 -7.04 5.20
C PRO A 201 -18.53 -5.98 5.50
N LYS A 202 -18.66 -5.61 6.76
CA LYS A 202 -19.52 -4.51 7.19
C LYS A 202 -18.82 -3.21 6.85
N LEU A 203 -18.76 -2.87 5.57
CA LEU A 203 -18.17 -1.64 5.06
C LEU A 203 -18.89 -0.37 5.53
N TRP A 204 -20.01 -0.50 6.26
CA TRP A 204 -20.93 0.61 6.55
C TRP A 204 -21.31 0.79 8.02
N LYS A 205 -20.52 0.30 8.97
CA LYS A 205 -20.67 0.64 10.40
C LYS A 205 -19.34 1.08 10.96
N LEU A 206 -18.96 2.26 10.56
CA LEU A 206 -18.01 3.13 11.28
C LEU A 206 -18.79 4.17 12.05
#